data_efe564ff7465ae8cb34038bbc8165cfd
#
_entry.id   efe564ff7465ae8cb34038bbc8165cfd
#
_cell.length_a   1.000
_cell.length_b   1.000
_cell.length_c   1.000
_cell.angle_alpha   90.00
_cell.angle_beta   90.00
_cell.angle_gamma   90.00
#
_symmetry.space_group_name_H-M   'P 1'
#
loop_
_entity.id
_entity.type
_entity.pdbx_description
1 polymer ?
#
loop_
_entity_poly.entity_id
_entity_poly.type
_entity_poly.pdbx_seq_one_letter_code
_entity_poly.pdbx_strand_id
1 'polypeptide(L)'
;FQAKAGIKDSPDEHFEDLALFNNLAVADADSKDNLALRRLMVENARDTVAFLMDLGIEFFGPMPEPPHRKPRMHNVLPHAGAYIYHLSRHARKAGVEIHLNAKAERLLTEGGDIVGVEAMLAEGSRRFIARRGVVLAAGDYSASQEMKANYVAPDLAEVEGINTTSTGDGQRLALAAGAEIINGDVMLGPEIRFVAPPRKALIEILPPSKLIAKFVKLSMEYMPSFLLRPFLMMFVTTNLAPSHNLFQE
;
A
#
# COMPACT_ATOMS: atom_id res chain seq x y z
N PHE A 1 -3.32 -20.66 -3.09
CA PHE A 1 -2.00 -20.49 -3.69
C PHE A 1 -1.00 -21.47 -3.08
N GLN A 2 -0.60 -21.31 -1.82
CA GLN A 2 0.43 -22.12 -1.14
C GLN A 2 0.11 -23.63 -1.19
N ALA A 3 -1.13 -24.04 -0.86
CA ALA A 3 -1.53 -25.44 -0.91
C ALA A 3 -1.38 -26.06 -2.33
N LYS A 4 -1.67 -25.29 -3.39
CA LYS A 4 -1.44 -25.72 -4.78
C LYS A 4 0.03 -25.88 -5.12
N ALA A 5 0.90 -25.11 -4.46
CA ALA A 5 2.35 -25.17 -4.61
C ALA A 5 3.00 -26.20 -3.67
N GLY A 6 2.21 -27.00 -2.94
CA GLY A 6 2.71 -27.98 -1.98
C GLY A 6 3.32 -27.39 -0.71
N ILE A 7 3.09 -26.09 -0.45
CA ILE A 7 3.62 -25.40 0.70
C ILE A 7 2.64 -25.53 1.87
N LYS A 8 3.11 -26.13 2.97
CA LYS A 8 2.39 -26.16 4.23
C LYS A 8 2.71 -24.90 5.03
N ASP A 9 1.71 -24.16 5.40
CA ASP A 9 1.82 -22.91 6.15
C ASP A 9 0.61 -22.73 7.07
N SER A 10 0.76 -21.91 8.10
CA SER A 10 -0.30 -21.63 9.06
C SER A 10 -0.28 -20.15 9.48
N PRO A 11 -1.39 -19.63 10.03
CA PRO A 11 -1.40 -18.31 10.64
C PRO A 11 -0.36 -18.16 11.76
N ASP A 12 -0.09 -19.21 12.54
CA ASP A 12 0.91 -19.18 13.61
C ASP A 12 2.32 -19.02 13.06
N GLU A 13 2.71 -19.80 12.03
CA GLU A 13 4.02 -19.66 11.38
C GLU A 13 4.16 -18.28 10.70
N HIS A 14 3.08 -17.73 10.15
CA HIS A 14 3.08 -16.38 9.57
C HIS A 14 3.22 -15.33 10.67
N PHE A 15 2.53 -15.49 11.79
CA PHE A 15 2.65 -14.60 12.95
C PHE A 15 4.07 -14.54 13.51
N GLU A 16 4.73 -15.69 13.63
CA GLU A 16 6.13 -15.77 14.05
C GLU A 16 7.08 -15.10 13.05
N ASP A 17 6.89 -15.36 11.75
CA ASP A 17 7.75 -14.82 10.70
C ASP A 17 7.68 -13.28 10.61
N LEU A 18 6.54 -12.68 10.92
CA LEU A 18 6.41 -11.22 10.93
C LEU A 18 7.31 -10.55 11.97
N ALA A 19 7.63 -11.22 13.08
CA ALA A 19 8.57 -10.72 14.05
C ALA A 19 10.01 -10.59 13.50
N LEU A 20 10.35 -11.36 12.47
CA LEU A 20 11.67 -11.30 11.85
C LEU A 20 11.91 -9.99 11.09
N PHE A 21 10.84 -9.30 10.68
CA PHE A 21 10.94 -7.99 10.03
C PHE A 21 11.24 -6.85 11.00
N ASN A 22 10.91 -7.01 12.29
CA ASN A 22 11.13 -5.98 13.30
C ASN A 22 12.61 -5.60 13.40
N ASN A 23 13.52 -6.57 13.26
CA ASN A 23 14.97 -6.35 13.35
C ASN A 23 15.55 -5.61 12.14
N LEU A 24 14.79 -5.44 11.06
CA LEU A 24 15.26 -4.78 9.84
C LEU A 24 14.98 -3.27 9.84
N ALA A 25 14.03 -2.81 10.66
CA ALA A 25 13.49 -1.47 10.53
C ALA A 25 13.91 -0.51 11.64
N VAL A 26 13.91 -0.91 12.90
CA VAL A 26 14.14 0.01 14.04
C VAL A 26 14.68 -0.75 15.25
N ALA A 27 15.63 -0.15 15.97
CA ALA A 27 15.96 -0.58 17.33
C ALA A 27 14.67 -0.53 18.20
N ASP A 28 14.45 -1.55 19.02
CA ASP A 28 13.25 -1.70 19.87
C ASP A 28 11.91 -1.91 19.15
N ALA A 29 11.92 -2.30 17.87
CA ALA A 29 10.69 -2.55 17.12
C ALA A 29 9.76 -3.57 17.78
N ASP A 30 10.29 -4.54 18.52
CA ASP A 30 9.50 -5.53 19.25
C ASP A 30 8.59 -4.91 20.32
N SER A 31 9.02 -3.82 20.97
CA SER A 31 8.23 -3.11 21.98
C SER A 31 7.09 -2.29 21.37
N LYS A 32 7.22 -1.96 20.08
CA LYS A 32 6.26 -1.15 19.33
C LYS A 32 5.24 -1.98 18.54
N ASP A 33 5.47 -3.29 18.46
CA ASP A 33 4.62 -4.19 17.71
C ASP A 33 3.30 -4.48 18.47
N ASN A 34 2.19 -4.26 17.79
CA ASN A 34 0.89 -4.60 18.32
C ASN A 34 0.52 -6.05 17.99
N LEU A 35 0.82 -6.96 18.91
CA LEU A 35 0.59 -8.39 18.73
C LEU A 35 -0.87 -8.75 18.43
N ALA A 36 -1.84 -8.00 18.96
CA ALA A 36 -3.25 -8.22 18.68
C ALA A 36 -3.60 -7.88 17.21
N LEU A 37 -3.08 -6.77 16.69
CA LEU A 37 -3.26 -6.41 15.28
C LEU A 37 -2.51 -7.37 14.36
N ARG A 38 -1.30 -7.80 14.74
CA ARG A 38 -0.56 -8.83 13.98
C ARG A 38 -1.35 -10.13 13.90
N ARG A 39 -1.94 -10.58 15.01
CA ARG A 39 -2.79 -11.78 15.06
C ARG A 39 -4.02 -11.63 14.17
N LEU A 40 -4.72 -10.53 14.29
CA LEU A 40 -5.88 -10.21 13.47
C LEU A 40 -5.54 -10.25 11.97
N MET A 41 -4.39 -9.69 11.58
CA MET A 41 -3.95 -9.67 10.19
C MET A 41 -3.72 -11.08 9.65
N VAL A 42 -2.93 -11.92 10.34
CA VAL A 42 -2.58 -13.25 9.82
C VAL A 42 -3.78 -14.20 9.77
N GLU A 43 -4.71 -14.08 10.71
CA GLU A 43 -5.93 -14.88 10.74
C GLU A 43 -6.90 -14.51 9.61
N ASN A 44 -6.94 -13.24 9.21
CA ASN A 44 -7.86 -12.75 8.17
C ASN A 44 -7.22 -12.59 6.78
N ALA A 45 -5.91 -12.79 6.65
CA ALA A 45 -5.19 -12.59 5.38
C ALA A 45 -5.76 -13.42 4.23
N ARG A 46 -6.11 -14.70 4.50
CA ARG A 46 -6.69 -15.61 3.51
C ARG A 46 -8.03 -15.10 2.99
N ASP A 47 -8.91 -14.71 3.90
CA ASP A 47 -10.27 -14.28 3.54
C ASP A 47 -10.26 -12.92 2.85
N THR A 48 -9.33 -12.03 3.25
CA THR A 48 -9.10 -10.75 2.58
C THR A 48 -8.65 -10.96 1.13
N VAL A 49 -7.70 -11.87 0.88
CA VAL A 49 -7.26 -12.18 -0.49
C VAL A 49 -8.39 -12.83 -1.29
N ALA A 50 -9.16 -13.74 -0.70
CA ALA A 50 -10.31 -14.35 -1.35
C ALA A 50 -11.36 -13.30 -1.74
N PHE A 51 -11.69 -12.37 -0.85
CA PHE A 51 -12.57 -11.23 -1.13
C PHE A 51 -12.08 -10.41 -2.33
N LEU A 52 -10.79 -10.07 -2.38
CA LEU A 52 -10.22 -9.32 -3.51
C LEU A 52 -10.31 -10.10 -4.83
N MET A 53 -10.09 -11.41 -4.79
CA MET A 53 -10.24 -12.29 -5.97
C MET A 53 -11.69 -12.38 -6.45
N ASP A 54 -12.66 -12.41 -5.55
CA ASP A 54 -14.10 -12.40 -5.89
C ASP A 54 -14.49 -11.09 -6.57
N LEU A 55 -13.86 -9.97 -6.22
CA LEU A 55 -14.02 -8.70 -6.92
C LEU A 55 -13.35 -8.67 -8.30
N GLY A 56 -12.57 -9.69 -8.66
CA GLY A 56 -11.96 -9.87 -9.97
C GLY A 56 -10.47 -9.56 -10.05
N ILE A 57 -9.82 -9.31 -8.92
CA ILE A 57 -8.38 -9.10 -8.84
C ILE A 57 -7.68 -10.46 -8.97
N GLU A 58 -6.66 -10.54 -9.80
CA GLU A 58 -5.85 -11.74 -9.99
C GLU A 58 -4.46 -11.54 -9.36
N PHE A 59 -3.93 -12.63 -8.80
CA PHE A 59 -2.62 -12.64 -8.18
C PHE A 59 -1.72 -13.72 -8.79
N PHE A 60 -0.42 -13.43 -8.78
CA PHE A 60 0.65 -14.38 -9.10
C PHE A 60 1.48 -14.62 -7.84
N GLY A 61 1.77 -15.87 -7.56
CA GLY A 61 2.50 -16.31 -6.37
C GLY A 61 2.11 -17.74 -6.00
N PRO A 62 2.61 -18.27 -4.87
CA PRO A 62 3.42 -17.59 -3.86
C PRO A 62 4.89 -17.45 -4.28
N MET A 63 5.51 -16.35 -3.89
CA MET A 63 6.93 -16.08 -4.13
C MET A 63 7.68 -15.92 -2.81
N PRO A 64 8.99 -16.29 -2.77
CA PRO A 64 9.84 -16.04 -1.61
C PRO A 64 9.99 -14.54 -1.34
N GLU A 65 9.96 -14.17 -0.08
CA GLU A 65 10.24 -12.83 0.42
C GLU A 65 10.94 -12.94 1.78
N PRO A 66 12.27 -13.07 1.81
CA PRO A 66 13.00 -13.10 3.07
C PRO A 66 12.77 -11.81 3.89
N PRO A 67 12.66 -11.88 5.22
CA PRO A 67 12.99 -13.00 6.09
C PRO A 67 11.87 -14.04 6.30
N HIS A 68 10.74 -13.97 5.61
CA HIS A 68 9.77 -15.05 5.69
C HIS A 68 10.38 -16.40 5.38
N ARG A 69 10.20 -17.38 6.25
CA ARG A 69 10.68 -18.76 6.09
C ARG A 69 9.96 -19.52 4.98
N LYS A 70 8.77 -19.04 4.60
CA LYS A 70 7.92 -19.65 3.54
C LYS A 70 7.49 -18.63 2.52
N PRO A 71 7.34 -19.03 1.24
CA PRO A 71 6.83 -18.15 0.20
C PRO A 71 5.41 -17.68 0.50
N ARG A 72 5.22 -16.38 0.72
CA ARG A 72 3.92 -15.76 1.00
C ARG A 72 3.59 -14.57 0.11
N MET A 73 4.60 -14.00 -0.56
CA MET A 73 4.38 -12.84 -1.40
C MET A 73 3.52 -13.19 -2.62
N HIS A 74 2.51 -12.37 -2.87
CA HIS A 74 1.61 -12.48 -4.02
C HIS A 74 1.54 -11.14 -4.73
N ASN A 75 1.93 -11.11 -6.00
CA ASN A 75 1.89 -9.91 -6.81
C ASN A 75 0.55 -9.79 -7.52
N VAL A 76 -0.05 -8.60 -7.44
CA VAL A 76 -1.29 -8.28 -8.16
C VAL A 76 -1.03 -8.17 -9.66
N LEU A 77 -1.93 -8.69 -10.49
CA LEU A 77 -1.82 -8.66 -11.94
C LEU A 77 -2.89 -7.77 -12.58
N PRO A 78 -2.57 -7.10 -13.70
CA PRO A 78 -1.25 -6.99 -14.33
C PRO A 78 -0.32 -6.02 -13.57
N HIS A 79 -0.84 -5.13 -12.73
CA HIS A 79 -0.16 -4.15 -11.89
C HIS A 79 -1.08 -3.62 -10.79
N ALA A 80 -0.55 -2.81 -9.85
CA ALA A 80 -1.28 -2.29 -8.68
C ALA A 80 -2.56 -1.49 -9.03
N GLY A 81 -2.65 -0.91 -10.22
CA GLY A 81 -3.87 -0.27 -10.70
C GLY A 81 -5.10 -1.16 -10.74
N ALA A 82 -4.93 -2.50 -10.71
CA ALA A 82 -6.04 -3.44 -10.64
C ALA A 82 -6.88 -3.28 -9.36
N TYR A 83 -6.25 -2.92 -8.23
CA TYR A 83 -6.98 -2.63 -6.99
C TYR A 83 -7.95 -1.49 -7.19
N ILE A 84 -7.46 -0.36 -7.70
CA ILE A 84 -8.28 0.84 -7.93
C ILE A 84 -9.39 0.56 -8.94
N TYR A 85 -9.06 -0.13 -10.04
CA TYR A 85 -10.03 -0.46 -11.08
C TYR A 85 -11.18 -1.32 -10.55
N HIS A 86 -10.88 -2.43 -9.90
CA HIS A 86 -11.92 -3.35 -9.43
C HIS A 86 -12.67 -2.80 -8.22
N LEU A 87 -11.98 -2.26 -7.21
CA LEU A 87 -12.60 -1.72 -6.00
C LEU A 87 -13.51 -0.53 -6.32
N SER A 88 -13.04 0.45 -7.13
CA SER A 88 -13.86 1.61 -7.49
C SER A 88 -15.10 1.24 -8.31
N ARG A 89 -14.97 0.24 -9.20
CA ARG A 89 -16.10 -0.27 -9.98
C ARG A 89 -17.15 -0.91 -9.09
N HIS A 90 -16.73 -1.74 -8.13
CA HIS A 90 -17.65 -2.39 -7.20
C HIS A 90 -18.27 -1.40 -6.22
N ALA A 91 -17.49 -0.42 -5.73
CA ALA A 91 -17.98 0.66 -4.88
C ALA A 91 -19.11 1.44 -5.58
N ARG A 92 -18.88 1.90 -6.83
CA ARG A 92 -19.91 2.59 -7.61
C ARG A 92 -21.14 1.73 -7.85
N LYS A 93 -20.97 0.44 -8.15
CA LYS A 93 -22.10 -0.50 -8.31
C LYS A 93 -22.91 -0.66 -7.02
N ALA A 94 -22.28 -0.53 -5.88
CA ALA A 94 -22.91 -0.54 -4.55
C ALA A 94 -23.53 0.82 -4.17
N GLY A 95 -23.50 1.84 -5.05
CA GLY A 95 -24.05 3.16 -4.79
C GLY A 95 -23.13 4.11 -4.02
N VAL A 96 -21.82 3.78 -3.89
CA VAL A 96 -20.86 4.67 -3.27
C VAL A 96 -20.54 5.84 -4.18
N GLU A 97 -20.69 7.05 -3.67
CA GLU A 97 -20.25 8.27 -4.35
C GLU A 97 -18.74 8.46 -4.15
N ILE A 98 -18.02 8.69 -5.24
CA ILE A 98 -16.57 8.94 -5.22
C ILE A 98 -16.33 10.36 -5.73
N HIS A 99 -15.91 11.24 -4.84
CA HIS A 99 -15.55 12.62 -5.18
C HIS A 99 -14.02 12.72 -5.34
N LEU A 100 -13.59 13.04 -6.54
CA LEU A 100 -12.20 13.34 -6.86
C LEU A 100 -11.92 14.83 -6.69
N ASN A 101 -10.64 15.19 -6.48
CA ASN A 101 -10.22 16.58 -6.24
C ASN A 101 -11.00 17.25 -5.08
N ALA A 102 -11.35 16.44 -4.09
CA ALA A 102 -12.04 16.86 -2.88
C ALA A 102 -11.05 16.74 -1.70
N LYS A 103 -10.45 17.86 -1.31
CA LYS A 103 -9.51 17.91 -0.20
C LYS A 103 -10.27 17.99 1.12
N ALA A 104 -10.15 16.96 1.97
CA ALA A 104 -10.68 17.00 3.34
C ALA A 104 -9.91 18.03 4.17
N GLU A 105 -10.60 19.00 4.76
CA GLU A 105 -9.98 20.10 5.52
C GLU A 105 -10.17 19.95 7.02
N ARG A 106 -11.34 19.43 7.45
CA ARG A 106 -11.61 19.20 8.88
C ARG A 106 -12.67 18.14 9.11
N LEU A 107 -12.59 17.48 10.23
CA LEU A 107 -13.66 16.65 10.76
C LEU A 107 -14.73 17.54 11.40
N LEU A 108 -16.00 17.19 11.19
CA LEU A 108 -17.13 17.86 11.82
C LEU A 108 -17.44 17.15 13.13
N THR A 109 -17.57 17.93 14.19
CA THR A 109 -17.85 17.41 15.54
C THR A 109 -19.15 18.00 16.09
N GLU A 110 -19.92 17.16 16.78
CA GLU A 110 -21.12 17.56 17.50
C GLU A 110 -21.19 16.77 18.81
N GLY A 111 -21.30 17.45 19.92
CA GLY A 111 -21.34 16.82 21.24
C GLY A 111 -20.10 15.98 21.61
N GLY A 112 -18.99 16.16 20.92
CA GLY A 112 -17.75 15.39 21.09
C GLY A 112 -17.61 14.22 20.09
N ASP A 113 -18.66 13.89 19.35
CA ASP A 113 -18.63 12.84 18.34
C ASP A 113 -18.25 13.39 16.95
N ILE A 114 -17.60 12.55 16.12
CA ILE A 114 -17.32 12.87 14.73
C ILE A 114 -18.57 12.57 13.90
N VAL A 115 -19.19 13.63 13.35
CA VAL A 115 -20.44 13.55 12.59
C VAL A 115 -20.27 13.77 11.10
N GLY A 116 -19.05 13.98 10.61
CA GLY A 116 -18.81 14.17 9.18
C GLY A 116 -17.44 14.76 8.85
N VAL A 117 -17.32 15.19 7.62
CA VAL A 117 -16.12 15.85 7.10
C VAL A 117 -16.49 17.06 6.25
N GLU A 118 -15.72 18.12 6.37
CA GLU A 118 -15.76 19.25 5.43
C GLU A 118 -14.61 19.12 4.45
N ALA A 119 -14.92 19.23 3.17
CA ALA A 119 -13.95 19.13 2.10
C ALA A 119 -14.08 20.30 1.13
N MET A 120 -12.93 20.75 0.62
CA MET A 120 -12.85 21.74 -0.46
C MET A 120 -12.92 21.01 -1.80
N LEU A 121 -13.89 21.38 -2.61
CA LEU A 121 -14.08 20.93 -4.00
C LEU A 121 -13.84 22.12 -4.95
N ALA A 122 -13.89 21.89 -6.25
CA ALA A 122 -13.70 22.96 -7.24
C ALA A 122 -14.77 24.07 -7.13
N GLU A 123 -15.99 23.72 -6.75
CA GLU A 123 -17.11 24.62 -6.55
C GLU A 123 -17.18 25.27 -5.17
N GLY A 124 -16.25 24.96 -4.28
CA GLY A 124 -16.17 25.50 -2.92
C GLY A 124 -16.25 24.45 -1.82
N SER A 125 -16.32 24.89 -0.56
CA SER A 125 -16.42 24.03 0.60
C SER A 125 -17.76 23.30 0.66
N ARG A 126 -17.72 21.99 0.94
CA ARG A 126 -18.88 21.13 1.11
C ARG A 126 -18.77 20.26 2.36
N ARG A 127 -19.89 20.14 3.08
CA ARG A 127 -20.01 19.25 4.25
C ARG A 127 -20.65 17.93 3.85
N PHE A 128 -20.03 16.84 4.29
CA PHE A 128 -20.52 15.47 4.15
C PHE A 128 -20.84 14.95 5.54
N ILE A 129 -22.11 14.69 5.81
CA ILE A 129 -22.57 14.20 7.11
C ILE A 129 -22.53 12.69 7.14
N ALA A 130 -21.90 12.13 8.14
CA ALA A 130 -21.77 10.71 8.34
C ALA A 130 -22.80 10.20 9.35
N ARG A 131 -23.65 9.24 8.95
CA ARG A 131 -24.65 8.64 9.83
C ARG A 131 -24.09 7.58 10.77
N ARG A 132 -22.92 7.01 10.47
CA ARG A 132 -22.31 5.91 11.23
C ARG A 132 -20.90 6.21 11.69
N GLY A 133 -20.16 7.03 10.99
CA GLY A 133 -18.78 7.40 11.31
C GLY A 133 -18.00 7.76 10.07
N VAL A 134 -16.79 8.24 10.28
CA VAL A 134 -15.81 8.62 9.25
C VAL A 134 -14.62 7.68 9.34
N VAL A 135 -14.19 7.11 8.22
CA VAL A 135 -12.98 6.30 8.12
C VAL A 135 -11.88 7.14 7.49
N LEU A 136 -10.76 7.32 8.18
CA LEU A 136 -9.57 7.93 7.65
C LEU A 136 -8.69 6.84 6.99
N ALA A 137 -8.51 6.93 5.69
CA ALA A 137 -7.69 6.01 4.89
C ALA A 137 -6.76 6.79 3.94
N ALA A 138 -6.18 7.90 4.45
CA ALA A 138 -5.45 8.89 3.67
C ALA A 138 -3.95 8.56 3.50
N GLY A 139 -3.51 7.38 3.90
CA GLY A 139 -2.10 6.97 3.80
C GLY A 139 -1.24 7.47 4.96
N ASP A 140 0.07 7.46 4.74
CA ASP A 140 1.07 7.87 5.70
C ASP A 140 1.48 9.35 5.53
N TYR A 141 2.58 9.76 6.18
CA TYR A 141 3.11 11.12 6.13
C TYR A 141 4.54 11.21 5.57
N SER A 142 4.99 10.20 4.84
CA SER A 142 6.38 10.10 4.34
C SER A 142 6.80 11.25 3.40
N ALA A 143 5.84 11.94 2.77
CA ALA A 143 6.10 13.13 1.97
C ALA A 143 5.95 14.45 2.78
N SER A 144 5.61 14.41 4.07
CA SER A 144 5.53 15.60 4.92
C SER A 144 6.84 15.88 5.62
N GLN A 145 7.56 16.92 5.20
CA GLN A 145 8.80 17.38 5.84
C GLN A 145 8.56 17.69 7.33
N GLU A 146 7.49 18.45 7.63
CA GLU A 146 7.12 18.83 8.99
C GLU A 146 6.91 17.61 9.90
N MET A 147 6.12 16.63 9.47
CA MET A 147 5.83 15.46 10.28
C MET A 147 7.05 14.55 10.44
N LYS A 148 7.88 14.42 9.41
CA LYS A 148 9.14 13.69 9.53
C LYS A 148 10.08 14.35 10.52
N ALA A 149 10.23 15.67 10.46
CA ALA A 149 11.05 16.41 11.43
C ALA A 149 10.56 16.25 12.87
N ASN A 150 9.24 16.23 13.08
CA ASN A 150 8.63 16.16 14.40
C ASN A 150 8.61 14.76 15.00
N TYR A 151 8.36 13.73 14.18
CA TYR A 151 8.17 12.37 14.66
C TYR A 151 9.38 11.46 14.47
N VAL A 152 10.16 11.66 13.41
CA VAL A 152 11.30 10.81 13.10
C VAL A 152 12.62 11.48 13.47
N ALA A 153 13.09 12.41 12.66
CA ALA A 153 14.28 13.20 12.91
C ALA A 153 14.36 14.42 11.96
N PRO A 154 14.88 15.57 12.41
CA PRO A 154 14.98 16.77 11.57
C PRO A 154 15.82 16.59 10.31
N ASP A 155 16.89 15.82 10.36
CA ASP A 155 17.79 15.52 9.22
C ASP A 155 17.13 14.63 8.16
N LEU A 156 16.06 13.91 8.49
CA LEU A 156 15.28 13.11 7.55
C LEU A 156 14.12 13.89 6.92
N ALA A 157 13.89 15.13 7.33
CA ALA A 157 12.78 15.94 6.84
C ALA A 157 12.79 16.11 5.31
N GLU A 158 13.98 16.33 4.74
CA GLU A 158 14.16 16.60 3.30
C GLU A 158 14.23 15.34 2.44
N VAL A 159 14.35 14.15 3.03
CA VAL A 159 14.34 12.89 2.28
C VAL A 159 12.99 12.74 1.59
N GLU A 160 13.00 12.59 0.28
CA GLU A 160 11.79 12.50 -0.52
C GLU A 160 11.01 11.20 -0.23
N GLY A 161 9.70 11.30 0.02
CA GLY A 161 8.82 10.14 0.16
C GLY A 161 8.60 9.41 -1.16
N ILE A 162 8.52 8.08 -1.13
CA ILE A 162 8.21 7.26 -2.32
C ILE A 162 6.89 7.69 -2.95
N ASN A 163 5.89 7.90 -2.11
CA ASN A 163 4.60 8.42 -2.53
C ASN A 163 4.51 9.91 -2.13
N THR A 164 4.70 10.79 -3.10
CA THR A 164 4.64 12.25 -2.89
C THR A 164 3.27 12.77 -2.45
N THR A 165 2.23 11.95 -2.52
CA THR A 165 0.88 12.28 -2.04
C THR A 165 0.62 11.86 -0.60
N SER A 166 1.55 11.18 0.06
CA SER A 166 1.47 10.79 1.47
C SER A 166 1.87 11.95 2.38
N THR A 167 1.03 12.98 2.42
CA THR A 167 1.32 14.27 3.07
C THR A 167 0.92 14.35 4.53
N GLY A 168 0.34 13.29 5.10
CA GLY A 168 -0.09 13.27 6.50
C GLY A 168 -1.41 13.98 6.79
N ASP A 169 -2.24 14.19 5.77
CA ASP A 169 -3.51 14.91 5.94
C ASP A 169 -4.47 14.18 6.89
N GLY A 170 -4.52 12.83 6.80
CA GLY A 170 -5.34 12.02 7.70
C GLY A 170 -4.90 12.12 9.15
N GLN A 171 -3.59 12.10 9.38
CA GLN A 171 -3.01 12.27 10.73
C GLN A 171 -3.31 13.64 11.30
N ARG A 172 -3.18 14.73 10.50
CA ARG A 172 -3.52 16.08 10.95
C ARG A 172 -5.01 16.22 11.30
N LEU A 173 -5.90 15.64 10.49
CA LEU A 173 -7.33 15.62 10.78
C LEU A 173 -7.64 14.88 12.08
N ALA A 174 -6.98 13.74 12.31
CA ALA A 174 -7.15 12.95 13.53
C ALA A 174 -6.63 13.69 14.77
N LEU A 175 -5.43 14.28 14.69
CA LEU A 175 -4.84 15.09 15.78
C LEU A 175 -5.73 16.27 16.15
N ALA A 176 -6.28 16.98 15.15
CA ALA A 176 -7.20 18.09 15.38
C ALA A 176 -8.51 17.64 16.06
N ALA A 177 -8.86 16.36 15.97
CA ALA A 177 -10.00 15.75 16.64
C ALA A 177 -9.64 15.10 18.00
N GLY A 178 -8.40 15.28 18.50
CA GLY A 178 -7.96 14.76 19.79
C GLY A 178 -7.38 13.34 19.77
N ALA A 179 -7.05 12.80 18.60
CA ALA A 179 -6.34 11.52 18.50
C ALA A 179 -4.85 11.68 18.80
N GLU A 180 -4.19 10.55 19.07
CA GLU A 180 -2.74 10.48 19.25
C GLU A 180 -2.11 9.66 18.12
N ILE A 181 -0.88 10.03 17.73
CA ILE A 181 -0.06 9.24 16.81
C ILE A 181 0.83 8.31 17.64
N ILE A 182 0.62 7.01 17.48
CA ILE A 182 1.44 5.99 18.11
C ILE A 182 2.48 5.51 17.10
N ASN A 183 3.71 5.28 17.57
CA ASN A 183 4.83 4.81 16.73
C ASN A 183 5.13 5.73 15.52
N GLY A 184 4.92 7.04 15.67
CA GLY A 184 5.19 8.01 14.60
C GLY A 184 6.66 8.06 14.17
N ASP A 185 7.56 7.59 15.02
CA ASP A 185 9.00 7.48 14.75
C ASP A 185 9.40 6.20 13.98
N VAL A 186 8.46 5.28 13.75
CA VAL A 186 8.74 4.06 12.98
C VAL A 186 8.67 4.37 11.50
N MET A 187 9.81 4.33 10.83
CA MET A 187 9.94 4.56 9.39
C MET A 187 10.82 3.50 8.75
N LEU A 188 10.43 3.02 7.58
CA LEU A 188 11.29 2.20 6.74
C LEU A 188 12.12 3.11 5.83
N GLY A 189 13.43 3.04 5.96
CA GLY A 189 14.38 3.86 5.20
C GLY A 189 15.17 4.84 6.08
N PRO A 190 15.93 5.76 5.48
CA PRO A 190 16.02 6.05 4.04
C PRO A 190 16.66 4.90 3.22
N GLU A 191 16.09 4.62 2.07
CA GLU A 191 16.58 3.57 1.17
C GLU A 191 17.06 4.17 -0.16
N ILE A 192 18.22 3.67 -0.65
CA ILE A 192 18.68 3.97 -2.00
C ILE A 192 17.77 3.24 -3.00
N ARG A 193 17.14 3.99 -3.87
CA ARG A 193 16.26 3.42 -4.91
C ARG A 193 16.52 4.04 -6.27
N PHE A 194 16.11 3.32 -7.31
CA PHE A 194 16.12 3.86 -8.66
C PHE A 194 14.98 4.86 -8.86
N VAL A 195 15.25 5.95 -9.53
CA VAL A 195 14.21 6.88 -9.96
C VAL A 195 13.39 6.23 -11.07
N ALA A 196 12.06 6.30 -10.93
CA ALA A 196 11.17 5.77 -11.97
C ALA A 196 11.45 6.47 -13.32
N PRO A 197 11.54 5.72 -14.43
CA PRO A 197 11.75 6.32 -15.74
C PRO A 197 10.56 7.23 -16.11
N PRO A 198 10.77 8.29 -16.91
CA PRO A 198 9.70 9.24 -17.27
C PRO A 198 8.59 8.60 -18.13
N ARG A 199 8.85 7.42 -18.68
CA ARG A 199 7.85 6.67 -19.46
C ARG A 199 7.29 5.51 -18.65
N LYS A 200 5.97 5.37 -18.70
CA LYS A 200 5.28 4.21 -18.07
C LYS A 200 5.78 2.91 -18.69
N ALA A 201 6.02 1.92 -17.85
CA ALA A 201 6.31 0.57 -18.31
C ALA A 201 5.14 0.01 -19.14
N LEU A 202 5.45 -0.84 -20.11
CA LEU A 202 4.44 -1.45 -20.99
C LEU A 202 3.32 -2.16 -20.18
N ILE A 203 3.69 -2.78 -19.05
CA ILE A 203 2.74 -3.45 -18.17
C ILE A 203 1.78 -2.48 -17.47
N GLU A 204 2.22 -1.25 -17.18
CA GLU A 204 1.39 -0.21 -16.57
C GLU A 204 0.35 0.38 -17.53
N ILE A 205 0.57 0.20 -18.84
CA ILE A 205 -0.35 0.65 -19.90
C ILE A 205 -1.44 -0.39 -20.12
N LEU A 206 -1.24 -1.64 -19.69
CA LEU A 206 -2.23 -2.69 -19.87
C LEU A 206 -3.50 -2.37 -19.06
N PRO A 207 -4.69 -2.49 -19.67
CA PRO A 207 -5.92 -2.36 -18.93
C PRO A 207 -5.97 -3.38 -17.77
N PRO A 208 -6.21 -2.95 -16.53
CA PRO A 208 -6.21 -3.83 -15.36
C PRO A 208 -7.48 -4.67 -15.25
N SER A 209 -7.95 -5.21 -16.38
CA SER A 209 -9.13 -6.07 -16.43
C SER A 209 -8.80 -7.51 -16.08
N LYS A 210 -9.79 -8.24 -15.54
CA LYS A 210 -9.65 -9.66 -15.17
C LYS A 210 -9.16 -10.53 -16.34
N LEU A 211 -9.60 -10.23 -17.57
CA LEU A 211 -9.21 -10.99 -18.76
C LEU A 211 -7.72 -10.85 -19.07
N ILE A 212 -7.22 -9.61 -19.04
CA ILE A 212 -5.80 -9.32 -19.26
C ILE A 212 -4.94 -9.89 -18.13
N ALA A 213 -5.38 -9.72 -16.88
CA ALA A 213 -4.69 -10.31 -15.73
C ALA A 213 -4.56 -11.83 -15.84
N LYS A 214 -5.62 -12.53 -16.26
CA LYS A 214 -5.58 -13.98 -16.52
C LYS A 214 -4.65 -14.35 -17.66
N PHE A 215 -4.64 -13.58 -18.75
CA PHE A 215 -3.72 -13.81 -19.86
C PHE A 215 -2.25 -13.64 -19.41
N VAL A 216 -1.94 -12.56 -18.69
CA VAL A 216 -0.60 -12.34 -18.13
C VAL A 216 -0.21 -13.49 -17.19
N LYS A 217 -1.11 -13.90 -16.29
CA LYS A 217 -0.89 -15.03 -15.39
C LYS A 217 -0.56 -16.32 -16.15
N LEU A 218 -1.39 -16.67 -17.13
CA LEU A 218 -1.19 -17.86 -17.95
C LEU A 218 0.15 -17.80 -18.69
N SER A 219 0.51 -16.65 -19.24
CA SER A 219 1.80 -16.45 -19.90
C SER A 219 2.96 -16.67 -18.92
N MET A 220 2.87 -16.17 -17.68
CA MET A 220 3.91 -16.39 -16.66
C MET A 220 3.99 -17.85 -16.18
N GLU A 221 2.86 -18.55 -16.10
CA GLU A 221 2.81 -19.96 -15.65
C GLU A 221 3.31 -20.94 -16.72
N TYR A 222 3.07 -20.67 -17.99
CA TYR A 222 3.34 -21.62 -19.08
C TYR A 222 4.46 -21.19 -20.02
N MET A 223 4.98 -19.97 -19.90
CA MET A 223 6.11 -19.51 -20.73
C MET A 223 7.39 -20.27 -20.34
N PRO A 224 8.09 -20.89 -21.31
CA PRO A 224 9.36 -21.55 -21.04
C PRO A 224 10.37 -20.58 -20.41
N SER A 225 11.16 -21.07 -19.47
CA SER A 225 12.10 -20.24 -18.69
C SER A 225 13.15 -19.52 -19.57
N PHE A 226 13.50 -20.08 -20.71
CA PHE A 226 14.43 -19.46 -21.65
C PHE A 226 13.84 -18.23 -22.38
N LEU A 227 12.52 -18.10 -22.48
CA LEU A 227 11.80 -16.93 -22.98
C LEU A 227 11.44 -15.96 -21.83
N LEU A 228 11.04 -16.50 -20.69
CA LEU A 228 10.63 -15.71 -19.54
C LEU A 228 11.79 -14.89 -18.96
N ARG A 229 12.98 -15.48 -18.82
CA ARG A 229 14.16 -14.81 -18.25
C ARG A 229 14.61 -13.58 -19.03
N PRO A 230 14.82 -13.63 -20.36
CA PRO A 230 15.16 -12.44 -21.13
C PRO A 230 14.07 -11.38 -21.07
N PHE A 231 12.81 -11.77 -21.09
CA PHE A 231 11.68 -10.84 -20.95
C PHE A 231 11.68 -10.13 -19.59
N LEU A 232 11.86 -10.87 -18.49
CA LEU A 232 11.97 -10.28 -17.15
C LEU A 232 13.21 -9.41 -17.01
N MET A 233 14.37 -9.83 -17.56
CA MET A 233 15.60 -9.02 -17.54
C MET A 233 15.44 -7.74 -18.34
N MET A 234 14.83 -7.80 -19.52
CA MET A 234 14.53 -6.61 -20.31
C MET A 234 13.59 -5.68 -19.54
N PHE A 235 12.56 -6.22 -18.87
CA PHE A 235 11.65 -5.46 -18.04
C PHE A 235 12.37 -4.77 -16.89
N VAL A 236 13.20 -5.50 -16.15
CA VAL A 236 14.01 -4.96 -15.03
C VAL A 236 14.96 -3.88 -15.52
N THR A 237 15.73 -4.13 -16.56
CA THR A 237 16.71 -3.16 -17.08
C THR A 237 16.09 -1.92 -17.70
N THR A 238 14.88 -2.03 -18.27
CA THR A 238 14.17 -0.87 -18.85
C THR A 238 13.51 0.00 -17.79
N ASN A 239 13.13 -0.59 -16.64
CA ASN A 239 12.40 0.09 -15.59
C ASN A 239 13.24 0.46 -14.35
N LEU A 240 14.47 -0.06 -14.25
CA LEU A 240 15.40 0.21 -13.16
C LEU A 240 16.65 0.97 -13.68
N ALA A 241 16.46 2.01 -14.49
CA ALA A 241 17.56 2.87 -14.87
C ALA A 241 18.15 3.57 -13.63
N PRO A 242 19.47 3.48 -13.38
CA PRO A 242 20.09 4.19 -12.27
C PRO A 242 19.90 5.70 -12.44
N SER A 243 19.49 6.37 -11.39
CA SER A 243 19.47 7.83 -11.38
C SER A 243 20.90 8.37 -11.38
N HIS A 244 21.27 9.17 -12.37
CA HIS A 244 22.56 9.84 -12.41
C HIS A 244 22.69 10.90 -11.31
N ASN A 245 21.58 11.31 -10.67
CA ASN A 245 21.57 12.37 -9.66
C ASN A 245 21.93 11.88 -8.24
N LEU A 246 22.03 10.57 -8.01
CA LEU A 246 22.43 10.03 -6.70
C LEU A 246 23.95 10.10 -6.42
N PHE A 247 24.77 10.56 -7.39
CA PHE A 247 26.22 10.63 -7.27
C PHE A 247 26.81 12.04 -7.48
N GLN A 248 25.97 13.08 -7.41
CA GLN A 248 26.41 14.48 -7.60
C GLN A 248 26.39 15.32 -6.30
N GLU A 249 26.37 14.72 -5.14
CA GLU A 249 26.67 15.41 -3.86
C GLU A 249 27.75 14.68 -3.08
#